data_be6cb177cd73364cd84c5477ebc58a97
#
_entry.id   be6cb177cd73364cd84c5477ebc58a97
#
_cell.length_a   1.000
_cell.length_b   1.000
_cell.length_c   1.000
_cell.angle_alpha   90.00
_cell.angle_beta   90.00
_cell.angle_gamma   90.00
#
_symmetry.space_group_name_H-M   'P 1'
#
loop_
_entity.id
_entity.type
_entity.pdbx_description
1 polymer ?
#
loop_
_entity_poly.entity_id
_entity_poly.type
_entity_poly.pdbx_seq_one_letter_code
_entity_poly.pdbx_strand_id
1 'polypeptide(L)'
;MSKPFCMNLWLVIPEKVRYNRKKDISKPVISGEFRCVSAEKKAGHAPGGNLRMTGFDCTKKKWGFLRMSTESKTRMTEGSISKKMILFAIPLFLGNLFQQLYNTADSLIVGNFLGSNALAAVSSSGNLIFLMVGFINGIAMGAGVVIARYYGAKNREDLQKAIHTTVAFGLAAGVALTVLGMYLAPKILVLMGTPSDVLPQSVEYFRTYFAGSLGFIMYNIFVGILQSVGDSRHPLIYLIVSSCINVVLDLLFIGGLGMGVGAAALATVISQFTSAILCMIHLLRTKEEYRLHIRKIRFDGRALGEIIRNGVPSGFQNSVISIANVFVQTNINAFGKMAMAGCGSYAKIEGFAFLPVTCFTMALTTFVSQNLGAKQYDRAKKGARFGILCSITIAELIGFVIYAPHRL
;
A
#
# COMPACT_ATOMS: atom_id res chain seq x y z
N MET A 1 -0.55 -41.04 0.54
CA MET A 1 0.70 -40.85 -0.27
C MET A 1 0.36 -39.87 -1.40
N SER A 2 0.61 -38.60 -1.25
CA SER A 2 0.46 -37.60 -2.30
C SER A 2 1.64 -36.63 -2.20
N LYS A 3 2.39 -36.55 -3.29
CA LYS A 3 3.58 -35.73 -3.46
C LYS A 3 3.23 -34.23 -3.36
N PRO A 4 4.08 -33.38 -2.80
CA PRO A 4 3.86 -31.94 -2.78
C PRO A 4 3.99 -31.36 -4.18
N PHE A 5 3.01 -30.56 -4.55
CA PHE A 5 2.96 -29.82 -5.81
C PHE A 5 3.92 -28.62 -5.72
N CYS A 6 5.16 -28.81 -6.14
CA CYS A 6 6.09 -27.71 -6.37
C CYS A 6 5.65 -26.94 -7.61
N MET A 7 5.07 -25.78 -7.41
CA MET A 7 4.77 -24.83 -8.47
C MET A 7 6.07 -24.12 -8.89
N ASN A 8 6.68 -24.60 -9.96
CA ASN A 8 7.83 -23.98 -10.62
C ASN A 8 7.43 -22.61 -11.19
N LEU A 9 7.77 -21.55 -10.49
CA LEU A 9 7.69 -20.19 -10.97
C LEU A 9 8.94 -19.89 -11.81
N TRP A 10 8.92 -20.25 -13.11
CA TRP A 10 9.92 -19.80 -14.07
C TRP A 10 9.65 -18.34 -14.42
N LEU A 11 10.45 -17.45 -13.84
CA LEU A 11 10.59 -16.08 -14.31
C LEU A 11 11.30 -16.11 -15.67
N VAL A 12 10.54 -15.90 -16.74
CA VAL A 12 11.09 -15.65 -18.08
C VAL A 12 11.72 -14.27 -18.06
N ILE A 13 13.04 -14.24 -17.93
CA ILE A 13 13.85 -13.06 -18.20
C ILE A 13 14.16 -13.07 -19.70
N PRO A 14 13.76 -12.07 -20.50
CA PRO A 14 14.19 -12.00 -21.87
C PRO A 14 15.70 -11.73 -21.95
N GLU A 15 16.46 -12.70 -22.41
CA GLU A 15 17.82 -12.52 -22.89
C GLU A 15 17.77 -11.67 -24.15
N LYS A 16 18.26 -10.44 -24.09
CA LYS A 16 19.01 -9.71 -25.13
C LYS A 16 19.13 -8.24 -24.78
N VAL A 17 20.16 -7.92 -24.01
CA VAL A 17 20.82 -6.62 -24.15
C VAL A 17 22.31 -6.92 -24.31
N ARG A 18 22.77 -6.96 -25.57
CA ARG A 18 24.19 -6.94 -25.92
C ARG A 18 24.75 -5.59 -25.52
N TYR A 19 25.62 -5.59 -24.54
CA TYR A 19 26.38 -4.44 -24.12
C TYR A 19 27.68 -4.38 -24.94
N ASN A 20 27.81 -3.33 -25.73
CA ASN A 20 29.02 -3.03 -26.51
C ASN A 20 30.01 -2.31 -25.58
N ARG A 21 31.11 -3.00 -25.26
CA ARG A 21 32.21 -2.49 -24.45
C ARG A 21 33.23 -1.87 -25.39
N LYS A 22 33.40 -0.53 -25.40
CA LYS A 22 34.70 0.08 -25.74
C LYS A 22 34.84 1.54 -25.31
N LYS A 23 35.97 1.79 -24.61
CA LYS A 23 36.83 2.99 -24.47
C LYS A 23 36.26 4.12 -23.60
N ASP A 24 36.87 4.42 -22.51
CA ASP A 24 38.22 4.92 -22.11
C ASP A 24 38.36 6.45 -22.06
N ILE A 25 39.06 6.92 -20.97
CA ILE A 25 39.75 8.21 -20.79
C ILE A 25 38.84 9.36 -20.28
N SER A 26 39.03 9.95 -19.13
CA SER A 26 40.17 10.50 -18.40
C SER A 26 39.66 11.14 -17.09
N LYS A 27 40.51 11.07 -16.07
CA LYS A 27 40.35 11.81 -14.81
C LYS A 27 40.66 13.29 -15.01
N PRO A 28 40.18 14.15 -14.08
CA PRO A 28 41.21 14.81 -13.27
C PRO A 28 40.94 14.69 -11.75
N VAL A 29 42.03 14.56 -11.08
CA VAL A 29 42.26 14.64 -9.64
C VAL A 29 42.10 16.10 -9.20
N ILE A 30 41.33 16.35 -8.13
CA ILE A 30 41.53 17.48 -7.25
C ILE A 30 41.42 16.97 -5.82
N SER A 31 42.59 16.90 -5.18
CA SER A 31 42.78 16.70 -3.75
C SER A 31 42.46 18.01 -3.02
N GLY A 32 41.64 17.95 -2.01
CA GLY A 32 41.37 19.01 -1.04
C GLY A 32 41.21 18.41 0.34
N GLU A 33 42.34 18.24 1.04
CA GLU A 33 42.37 17.98 2.46
C GLU A 33 41.82 19.18 3.24
N PHE A 34 40.73 18.99 3.97
CA PHE A 34 40.34 19.90 5.07
C PHE A 34 40.67 19.22 6.40
N ARG A 35 41.76 19.68 7.02
CA ARG A 35 42.14 19.39 8.40
C ARG A 35 41.15 20.10 9.33
N CYS A 36 40.45 19.32 10.17
CA CYS A 36 39.82 19.85 11.36
C CYS A 36 40.87 20.05 12.45
N VAL A 37 41.10 21.28 12.81
CA VAL A 37 41.94 21.66 13.98
C VAL A 37 41.07 21.54 15.21
N SER A 38 41.43 20.62 16.11
CA SER A 38 40.89 20.54 17.46
C SER A 38 41.51 21.61 18.33
N ALA A 39 40.69 22.51 18.88
CA ALA A 39 41.14 23.47 19.87
C ALA A 39 40.91 22.87 21.27
N GLU A 40 41.97 22.38 21.87
CA GLU A 40 42.04 22.17 23.33
C GLU A 40 42.09 23.54 24.04
N LYS A 41 41.15 23.78 24.96
CA LYS A 41 41.22 24.88 25.92
C LYS A 41 41.60 24.33 27.27
N LYS A 42 42.85 24.69 27.65
CA LYS A 42 43.42 24.50 29.00
C LYS A 42 42.63 25.29 30.05
N ALA A 43 42.45 24.66 31.19
CA ALA A 43 41.94 25.26 32.40
C ALA A 43 42.92 26.29 33.02
N GLY A 44 42.41 27.46 33.40
CA GLY A 44 43.09 28.45 34.22
C GLY A 44 42.20 28.84 35.41
N HIS A 45 42.74 28.70 36.59
CA HIS A 45 42.16 29.03 37.90
C HIS A 45 42.00 30.54 38.11
N ALA A 46 40.90 30.97 38.70
CA ALA A 46 40.84 32.03 39.75
C ALA A 46 39.45 32.15 40.38
N PRO A 47 39.35 32.60 41.61
CA PRO A 47 38.26 32.29 42.54
C PRO A 47 37.28 33.46 42.73
N GLY A 48 36.06 33.13 43.15
CA GLY A 48 35.19 34.11 43.78
C GLY A 48 33.77 34.19 43.24
N GLY A 49 32.81 33.72 44.03
CA GLY A 49 31.53 34.40 44.09
C GLY A 49 30.30 33.75 43.48
N ASN A 50 29.44 33.30 44.37
CA ASN A 50 27.97 33.17 44.25
C ASN A 50 27.38 31.97 43.58
N LEU A 51 26.97 31.02 44.40
CA LEU A 51 25.92 30.03 44.10
C LEU A 51 24.61 30.74 43.76
N ARG A 52 24.16 30.56 42.52
CA ARG A 52 22.75 30.70 42.16
C ARG A 52 22.23 29.34 41.79
N MET A 53 21.41 28.78 42.64
CA MET A 53 20.58 27.61 42.33
C MET A 53 19.65 27.97 41.18
N THR A 54 19.82 27.37 40.03
CA THR A 54 18.83 27.41 38.96
C THR A 54 18.17 26.05 38.87
N GLY A 55 16.85 26.12 38.87
CA GLY A 55 15.87 25.08 39.01
C GLY A 55 16.10 23.82 38.20
N PHE A 56 15.75 22.73 38.83
CA PHE A 56 15.49 21.43 38.25
C PHE A 56 14.35 21.54 37.24
N ASP A 57 14.71 21.56 35.96
CA ASP A 57 13.72 21.43 34.87
C ASP A 57 13.38 19.95 34.68
N CYS A 58 12.35 19.53 35.39
CA CYS A 58 11.85 18.16 35.40
C CYS A 58 10.67 18.01 34.43
N THR A 59 10.89 18.28 33.13
CA THR A 59 9.89 17.94 32.10
C THR A 59 10.55 17.79 30.76
N LYS A 60 11.01 16.58 30.44
CA LYS A 60 11.09 16.06 29.04
C LYS A 60 11.56 14.61 29.04
N LYS A 61 10.81 13.72 29.68
CA LYS A 61 10.86 12.32 29.27
C LYS A 61 10.10 12.21 27.94
N LYS A 62 10.77 12.58 26.87
CA LYS A 62 10.26 12.41 25.52
C LYS A 62 10.18 10.93 25.19
N TRP A 63 8.99 10.48 24.83
CA TRP A 63 8.71 9.18 24.24
C TRP A 63 9.68 8.91 23.09
N GLY A 64 10.74 8.13 23.36
CA GLY A 64 11.84 7.86 22.43
C GLY A 64 11.48 7.02 21.21
N PHE A 65 10.22 6.61 21.08
CA PHE A 65 9.78 5.78 19.97
C PHE A 65 9.30 6.58 18.74
N LEU A 66 9.07 7.90 18.86
CA LEU A 66 8.57 8.75 17.75
C LEU A 66 9.57 9.80 17.26
N ARG A 67 10.79 9.85 17.82
CA ARG A 67 11.86 10.72 17.34
C ARG A 67 12.89 9.93 16.54
N MET A 68 12.47 9.28 15.48
CA MET A 68 13.39 8.96 14.40
C MET A 68 13.64 10.26 13.63
N SER A 69 14.91 10.70 13.66
CA SER A 69 15.43 11.93 13.09
C SER A 69 14.73 12.35 11.82
N THR A 70 14.36 13.61 11.75
CA THR A 70 13.87 14.33 10.56
C THR A 70 14.98 14.51 9.52
N GLU A 71 15.87 13.56 9.36
CA GLU A 71 16.69 13.45 8.18
C GLU A 71 15.89 12.67 7.14
N SER A 72 15.03 13.40 6.49
CA SER A 72 14.26 12.96 5.37
C SER A 72 15.16 12.73 4.17
N LYS A 73 15.67 11.56 4.04
CA LYS A 73 15.99 11.12 2.70
C LYS A 73 15.19 9.85 2.47
N THR A 74 13.93 10.05 2.11
CA THR A 74 13.00 9.02 1.65
C THR A 74 13.55 8.27 0.43
N ARG A 75 14.54 8.85 -0.26
CA ARG A 75 15.20 8.22 -1.41
C ARG A 75 15.89 6.92 -1.03
N MET A 76 15.56 5.87 -1.78
CA MET A 76 16.14 4.54 -1.60
C MET A 76 17.46 4.35 -2.39
N THR A 77 17.90 5.36 -3.11
CA THR A 77 19.13 5.34 -3.91
C THR A 77 20.41 5.51 -3.08
N GLU A 78 20.29 5.87 -1.78
CA GLU A 78 21.42 6.16 -0.91
C GLU A 78 21.34 5.35 0.40
N GLY A 79 22.48 5.08 1.04
CA GLY A 79 22.56 4.40 2.34
C GLY A 79 22.47 2.86 2.27
N SER A 80 22.33 2.19 3.41
CA SER A 80 22.27 0.72 3.52
C SER A 80 20.99 0.17 2.89
N ILE A 81 21.10 -0.82 2.03
CA ILE A 81 19.99 -1.47 1.30
C ILE A 81 19.02 -2.08 2.29
N SER A 82 19.50 -2.95 3.18
CA SER A 82 18.68 -3.68 4.15
C SER A 82 17.91 -2.74 5.07
N LYS A 83 18.61 -1.74 5.64
CA LYS A 83 18.00 -0.77 6.55
C LYS A 83 16.88 0.02 5.87
N LYS A 84 17.10 0.49 4.63
CA LYS A 84 16.11 1.26 3.86
C LYS A 84 14.88 0.42 3.53
N MET A 85 15.07 -0.82 3.06
CA MET A 85 13.96 -1.71 2.70
C MET A 85 13.13 -2.11 3.92
N ILE A 86 13.79 -2.50 5.04
CA ILE A 86 13.08 -2.89 6.27
C ILE A 86 12.31 -1.70 6.85
N LEU A 87 12.95 -0.53 6.97
CA LEU A 87 12.29 0.68 7.51
C LEU A 87 11.11 1.15 6.66
N PHE A 88 11.11 0.84 5.37
CA PHE A 88 9.99 1.13 4.48
C PHE A 88 8.91 0.03 4.55
N ALA A 89 9.30 -1.24 4.65
CA ALA A 89 8.38 -2.37 4.70
C ALA A 89 7.58 -2.43 6.02
N ILE A 90 8.18 -2.07 7.17
CA ILE A 90 7.50 -2.10 8.47
C ILE A 90 6.23 -1.24 8.50
N PRO A 91 6.23 0.05 8.11
CA PRO A 91 5.00 0.84 8.07
C PRO A 91 3.98 0.30 7.08
N LEU A 92 4.41 -0.26 5.93
CA LEU A 92 3.49 -0.92 4.99
C LEU A 92 2.81 -2.14 5.63
N PHE A 93 3.59 -2.97 6.33
CA PHE A 93 3.07 -4.13 7.04
C PHE A 93 2.06 -3.72 8.12
N LEU A 94 2.39 -2.74 8.95
CA LEU A 94 1.48 -2.23 9.97
C LEU A 94 0.21 -1.65 9.34
N GLY A 95 0.33 -0.90 8.22
CA GLY A 95 -0.81 -0.36 7.50
C GLY A 95 -1.76 -1.45 6.99
N ASN A 96 -1.22 -2.46 6.30
CA ASN A 96 -2.01 -3.58 5.81
C ASN A 96 -2.61 -4.42 6.95
N LEU A 97 -1.89 -4.58 8.07
CA LEU A 97 -2.41 -5.24 9.26
C LEU A 97 -3.58 -4.47 9.86
N PHE A 98 -3.45 -3.15 10.05
CA PHE A 98 -4.56 -2.30 10.52
C PHE A 98 -5.76 -2.34 9.57
N GLN A 99 -5.50 -2.35 8.26
CA GLN A 99 -6.56 -2.49 7.26
C GLN A 99 -7.31 -3.80 7.41
N GLN A 100 -6.61 -4.91 7.62
CA GLN A 100 -7.23 -6.22 7.84
C GLN A 100 -8.01 -6.28 9.15
N LEU A 101 -7.49 -5.64 10.21
CA LEU A 101 -8.17 -5.58 11.51
C LEU A 101 -9.47 -4.78 11.43
N TYR A 102 -9.47 -3.60 10.79
CA TYR A 102 -10.72 -2.83 10.69
C TYR A 102 -11.75 -3.51 9.78
N ASN A 103 -11.36 -4.16 8.68
CA ASN A 103 -12.27 -4.95 7.86
C ASN A 103 -12.91 -6.10 8.65
N THR A 104 -12.16 -6.69 9.58
CA THR A 104 -12.66 -7.71 10.48
C THR A 104 -13.63 -7.11 11.51
N ALA A 105 -13.31 -5.95 12.07
CA ALA A 105 -14.18 -5.24 13.02
C ALA A 105 -15.52 -4.83 12.36
N ASP A 106 -15.47 -4.28 11.14
CA ASP A 106 -16.67 -3.95 10.35
C ASP A 106 -17.57 -5.19 10.15
N SER A 107 -16.97 -6.31 9.73
CA SER A 107 -17.71 -7.57 9.57
C SER A 107 -18.32 -8.07 10.89
N LEU A 108 -17.64 -7.91 12.03
CA LEU A 108 -18.15 -8.27 13.34
C LEU A 108 -19.30 -7.35 13.78
N ILE A 109 -19.20 -6.05 13.55
CA ILE A 109 -20.25 -5.09 13.86
C ILE A 109 -21.51 -5.40 13.04
N VAL A 110 -21.35 -5.55 11.72
CA VAL A 110 -22.46 -5.90 10.82
C VAL A 110 -23.11 -7.22 11.25
N GLY A 111 -22.30 -8.26 11.51
CA GLY A 111 -22.82 -9.58 11.90
C GLY A 111 -23.57 -9.58 13.23
N ASN A 112 -23.07 -8.86 14.23
CA ASN A 112 -23.66 -8.83 15.56
C ASN A 112 -24.93 -7.96 15.65
N PHE A 113 -24.97 -6.83 14.96
CA PHE A 113 -26.10 -5.89 15.06
C PHE A 113 -27.16 -6.10 13.98
N LEU A 114 -26.77 -6.51 12.76
CA LEU A 114 -27.69 -6.65 11.62
C LEU A 114 -28.00 -8.11 11.24
N GLY A 115 -27.26 -9.06 11.83
CA GLY A 115 -27.46 -10.48 11.64
C GLY A 115 -26.80 -11.11 10.41
N SER A 116 -27.07 -12.41 10.21
CA SER A 116 -26.36 -13.23 9.23
C SER A 116 -26.63 -12.84 7.77
N ASN A 117 -27.86 -12.39 7.45
CA ASN A 117 -28.18 -11.97 6.07
C ASN A 117 -27.40 -10.71 5.66
N ALA A 118 -27.26 -9.75 6.58
CA ALA A 118 -26.47 -8.55 6.37
C ALA A 118 -24.98 -8.87 6.20
N LEU A 119 -24.46 -9.78 7.04
CA LEU A 119 -23.07 -10.25 6.92
C LEU A 119 -22.85 -10.99 5.59
N ALA A 120 -23.81 -11.79 5.13
CA ALA A 120 -23.74 -12.44 3.83
C ALA A 120 -23.76 -11.43 2.69
N ALA A 121 -24.57 -10.37 2.78
CA ALA A 121 -24.61 -9.28 1.81
C ALA A 121 -23.26 -8.56 1.68
N VAL A 122 -22.61 -8.21 2.79
CA VAL A 122 -21.29 -7.59 2.83
C VAL A 122 -20.22 -8.53 2.29
N SER A 123 -20.22 -9.79 2.74
CA SER A 123 -19.18 -10.78 2.38
C SER A 123 -19.23 -11.18 0.91
N SER A 124 -20.43 -11.37 0.34
CA SER A 124 -20.61 -11.69 -1.08
C SER A 124 -20.14 -10.57 -2.01
N SER A 125 -20.22 -9.33 -1.54
CA SER A 125 -19.82 -8.15 -2.28
C SER A 125 -18.30 -8.01 -2.42
N GLY A 126 -17.51 -8.54 -1.49
CA GLY A 126 -16.06 -8.36 -1.43
C GLY A 126 -15.31 -8.84 -2.69
N ASN A 127 -15.68 -10.01 -3.21
CA ASN A 127 -15.03 -10.59 -4.41
C ASN A 127 -15.27 -9.74 -5.67
N LEU A 128 -16.45 -9.14 -5.80
CA LEU A 128 -16.77 -8.27 -6.92
C LEU A 128 -16.09 -6.92 -6.83
N ILE A 129 -16.07 -6.34 -5.65
CA ILE A 129 -15.33 -5.11 -5.36
C ILE A 129 -13.86 -5.34 -5.75
N PHE A 130 -13.28 -6.47 -5.33
CA PHE A 130 -11.89 -6.80 -5.65
C PHE A 130 -11.66 -6.94 -7.17
N LEU A 131 -12.55 -7.57 -7.90
CA LEU A 131 -12.44 -7.71 -9.36
C LEU A 131 -12.51 -6.35 -10.08
N MET A 132 -13.51 -5.53 -9.73
CA MET A 132 -13.71 -4.23 -10.38
C MET A 132 -12.61 -3.22 -10.04
N VAL A 133 -12.12 -3.24 -8.81
CA VAL A 133 -11.10 -2.32 -8.31
C VAL A 133 -9.69 -2.83 -8.59
N GLY A 134 -9.49 -4.14 -8.65
CA GLY A 134 -8.18 -4.77 -8.82
C GLY A 134 -7.45 -4.36 -10.10
N PHE A 135 -8.18 -4.18 -11.21
CA PHE A 135 -7.61 -3.69 -12.46
C PHE A 135 -7.10 -2.24 -12.34
N ILE A 136 -7.88 -1.37 -11.70
CA ILE A 136 -7.51 0.03 -11.48
C ILE A 136 -6.31 0.13 -10.52
N ASN A 137 -6.30 -0.70 -9.48
CA ASN A 137 -5.16 -0.81 -8.58
C ASN A 137 -3.89 -1.28 -9.30
N GLY A 138 -4.00 -2.19 -10.25
CA GLY A 138 -2.86 -2.58 -11.09
C GLY A 138 -2.29 -1.41 -11.89
N ILE A 139 -3.15 -0.57 -12.46
CA ILE A 139 -2.71 0.64 -13.17
C ILE A 139 -2.08 1.65 -12.20
N ALA A 140 -2.65 1.83 -11.01
CA ALA A 140 -2.08 2.68 -9.96
C ALA A 140 -0.68 2.19 -9.53
N MET A 141 -0.48 0.88 -9.43
CA MET A 141 0.82 0.27 -9.16
C MET A 141 1.84 0.56 -10.28
N GLY A 142 1.41 0.47 -11.55
CA GLY A 142 2.23 0.86 -12.71
C GLY A 142 2.62 2.34 -12.68
N ALA A 143 1.69 3.22 -12.31
CA ALA A 143 1.98 4.64 -12.09
C ALA A 143 3.03 4.81 -10.98
N GLY A 144 2.95 4.05 -9.91
CA GLY A 144 3.93 4.03 -8.82
C GLY A 144 5.34 3.68 -9.30
N VAL A 145 5.48 2.70 -10.20
CA VAL A 145 6.77 2.33 -10.82
C VAL A 145 7.36 3.49 -11.62
N VAL A 146 6.53 4.17 -12.44
CA VAL A 146 6.95 5.32 -13.27
C VAL A 146 7.39 6.50 -12.39
N ILE A 147 6.59 6.85 -11.38
CA ILE A 147 6.88 7.93 -10.42
C ILE A 147 8.19 7.63 -9.66
N ALA A 148 8.34 6.41 -9.13
CA ALA A 148 9.54 5.98 -8.43
C ALA A 148 10.79 6.08 -9.30
N ARG A 149 10.69 5.71 -10.58
CA ARG A 149 11.80 5.81 -11.55
C ARG A 149 12.20 7.26 -11.79
N TYR A 150 11.26 8.17 -12.04
CA TYR A 150 11.57 9.59 -12.24
C TYR A 150 12.09 10.27 -10.97
N TYR A 151 11.55 9.90 -9.80
CA TYR A 151 12.04 10.38 -8.52
C TYR A 151 13.48 9.93 -8.25
N GLY A 152 13.80 8.66 -8.54
CA GLY A 152 15.16 8.13 -8.46
C GLY A 152 16.14 8.81 -9.44
N ALA A 153 15.67 9.11 -10.65
CA ALA A 153 16.44 9.83 -11.68
C ALA A 153 16.67 11.32 -11.37
N LYS A 154 16.05 11.87 -10.33
CA LYS A 154 16.02 13.32 -10.00
C LYS A 154 15.47 14.18 -11.15
N ASN A 155 14.64 13.60 -12.00
CA ASN A 155 14.01 14.31 -13.13
C ASN A 155 12.68 14.91 -12.66
N ARG A 156 12.73 16.16 -12.21
CA ARG A 156 11.59 16.89 -11.64
C ARG A 156 10.46 17.13 -12.64
N GLU A 157 10.79 17.38 -13.89
CA GLU A 157 9.80 17.71 -14.90
C GLU A 157 8.91 16.50 -15.20
N ASP A 158 9.51 15.35 -15.55
CA ASP A 158 8.77 14.14 -15.87
C ASP A 158 8.11 13.55 -14.62
N LEU A 159 8.73 13.70 -13.42
CA LEU A 159 8.10 13.35 -12.14
C LEU A 159 6.78 14.10 -11.94
N GLN A 160 6.79 15.41 -12.15
CA GLN A 160 5.59 16.24 -12.01
C GLN A 160 4.52 15.86 -13.04
N LYS A 161 4.91 15.63 -14.32
CA LYS A 161 3.98 15.15 -15.36
C LYS A 161 3.37 13.80 -14.96
N ALA A 162 4.17 12.85 -14.49
CA ALA A 162 3.69 11.54 -14.06
C ALA A 162 2.71 11.64 -12.88
N ILE A 163 3.03 12.43 -11.84
CA ILE A 163 2.14 12.63 -10.68
C ILE A 163 0.80 13.23 -11.11
N HIS A 164 0.81 14.32 -11.88
CA HIS A 164 -0.43 15.01 -12.28
C HIS A 164 -1.27 14.16 -13.23
N THR A 165 -0.63 13.41 -14.16
CA THR A 165 -1.31 12.45 -15.03
C THR A 165 -1.93 11.29 -14.23
N THR A 166 -1.22 10.79 -13.21
CA THR A 166 -1.75 9.73 -12.33
C THR A 166 -2.98 10.21 -11.55
N VAL A 167 -2.95 11.44 -11.04
CA VAL A 167 -4.10 12.03 -10.34
C VAL A 167 -5.27 12.26 -11.30
N ALA A 168 -5.00 12.78 -12.51
CA ALA A 168 -6.03 12.95 -13.54
C ALA A 168 -6.67 11.61 -13.94
N PHE A 169 -5.86 10.56 -14.11
CA PHE A 169 -6.32 9.20 -14.35
C PHE A 169 -7.19 8.69 -13.19
N GLY A 170 -6.75 8.88 -11.95
CA GLY A 170 -7.52 8.47 -10.76
C GLY A 170 -8.88 9.14 -10.67
N LEU A 171 -8.95 10.45 -10.97
CA LEU A 171 -10.22 11.19 -11.03
C LEU A 171 -11.15 10.63 -12.11
N ALA A 172 -10.65 10.45 -13.33
CA ALA A 172 -11.44 9.91 -14.44
C ALA A 172 -11.91 8.47 -14.16
N ALA A 173 -11.01 7.61 -13.69
CA ALA A 173 -11.32 6.23 -13.34
C ALA A 173 -12.27 6.13 -12.16
N GLY A 174 -12.10 7.01 -11.14
CA GLY A 174 -12.97 7.08 -9.97
C GLY A 174 -14.40 7.45 -10.34
N VAL A 175 -14.58 8.48 -11.17
CA VAL A 175 -15.90 8.90 -11.68
C VAL A 175 -16.52 7.78 -12.55
N ALA A 176 -15.73 7.21 -13.46
CA ALA A 176 -16.20 6.12 -14.31
C ALA A 176 -16.65 4.90 -13.49
N LEU A 177 -15.86 4.50 -12.48
CA LEU A 177 -16.21 3.37 -11.61
C LEU A 177 -17.43 3.67 -10.73
N THR A 178 -17.59 4.92 -10.26
CA THR A 178 -18.80 5.36 -9.53
C THR A 178 -20.03 5.14 -10.40
N VAL A 179 -20.05 5.70 -11.61
CA VAL A 179 -21.21 5.63 -12.52
C VAL A 179 -21.50 4.18 -12.94
N LEU A 180 -20.46 3.49 -13.44
CA LEU A 180 -20.61 2.10 -13.90
C LEU A 180 -20.97 1.15 -12.77
N GLY A 181 -20.34 1.30 -11.59
CA GLY A 181 -20.60 0.47 -10.42
C GLY A 181 -22.04 0.61 -9.92
N MET A 182 -22.52 1.83 -9.76
CA MET A 182 -23.91 2.09 -9.35
C MET A 182 -24.95 1.52 -10.35
N TYR A 183 -24.68 1.64 -11.65
CA TYR A 183 -25.58 1.14 -12.70
C TYR A 183 -25.53 -0.38 -12.83
N LEU A 184 -24.33 -0.98 -12.77
CA LEU A 184 -24.13 -2.41 -12.97
C LEU A 184 -24.40 -3.24 -11.69
N ALA A 185 -24.34 -2.65 -10.52
CA ALA A 185 -24.45 -3.36 -9.24
C ALA A 185 -25.65 -4.34 -9.17
N PRO A 186 -26.90 -3.94 -9.41
CA PRO A 186 -28.02 -4.87 -9.33
C PRO A 186 -27.93 -5.99 -10.38
N LYS A 187 -27.45 -5.68 -11.60
CA LYS A 187 -27.35 -6.66 -12.68
C LYS A 187 -26.31 -7.73 -12.39
N ILE A 188 -25.17 -7.31 -11.86
CA ILE A 188 -24.07 -8.21 -11.53
C ILE A 188 -24.46 -9.13 -10.37
N LEU A 189 -25.12 -8.60 -9.32
CA LEU A 189 -25.57 -9.40 -8.18
C LEU A 189 -26.60 -10.46 -8.59
N VAL A 190 -27.54 -10.13 -9.49
CA VAL A 190 -28.47 -11.10 -10.06
C VAL A 190 -27.74 -12.15 -10.88
N LEU A 191 -26.77 -11.74 -11.73
CA LEU A 191 -25.99 -12.67 -12.54
C LEU A 191 -25.14 -13.63 -11.70
N MET A 192 -24.72 -13.20 -10.50
CA MET A 192 -23.99 -14.03 -9.54
C MET A 192 -24.87 -15.02 -8.79
N GLY A 193 -26.18 -15.00 -9.00
CA GLY A 193 -27.11 -15.89 -8.31
C GLY A 193 -27.27 -15.53 -6.81
N THR A 194 -27.16 -14.24 -6.47
CA THR A 194 -27.41 -13.80 -5.07
C THR A 194 -28.82 -14.18 -4.66
N PRO A 195 -29.03 -14.88 -3.50
CA PRO A 195 -30.34 -15.28 -3.02
C PRO A 195 -31.31 -14.09 -2.90
N SER A 196 -32.59 -14.32 -3.21
CA SER A 196 -33.59 -13.25 -3.27
C SER A 196 -33.87 -12.57 -1.92
N ASP A 197 -33.62 -13.23 -0.81
CA ASP A 197 -33.71 -12.71 0.54
C ASP A 197 -32.57 -11.79 0.95
N VAL A 198 -31.38 -11.99 0.36
CA VAL A 198 -30.16 -11.17 0.60
C VAL A 198 -29.98 -10.07 -0.46
N LEU A 199 -30.57 -10.25 -1.65
CA LEU A 199 -30.36 -9.37 -2.80
C LEU A 199 -30.64 -7.87 -2.54
N PRO A 200 -31.74 -7.48 -1.86
CA PRO A 200 -32.02 -6.07 -1.58
C PRO A 200 -30.93 -5.40 -0.75
N GLN A 201 -30.46 -6.07 0.30
CA GLN A 201 -29.40 -5.58 1.18
C GLN A 201 -28.06 -5.53 0.45
N SER A 202 -27.76 -6.51 -0.40
CA SER A 202 -26.57 -6.52 -1.23
C SER A 202 -26.54 -5.35 -2.23
N VAL A 203 -27.68 -5.06 -2.87
CA VAL A 203 -27.81 -3.94 -3.81
C VAL A 203 -27.62 -2.60 -3.10
N GLU A 204 -28.23 -2.42 -1.92
CA GLU A 204 -28.08 -1.21 -1.09
C GLU A 204 -26.62 -0.97 -0.71
N TYR A 205 -25.96 -2.01 -0.14
CA TYR A 205 -24.55 -1.97 0.23
C TYR A 205 -23.66 -1.62 -0.97
N PHE A 206 -23.84 -2.32 -2.08
CA PHE A 206 -23.05 -2.16 -3.30
C PHE A 206 -23.18 -0.77 -3.91
N ARG A 207 -24.39 -0.27 -4.04
CA ARG A 207 -24.63 1.07 -4.59
C ARG A 207 -24.00 2.14 -3.72
N THR A 208 -24.14 2.05 -2.40
CA THR A 208 -23.53 2.98 -1.45
C THR A 208 -22.00 2.92 -1.53
N TYR A 209 -21.43 1.72 -1.59
CA TYR A 209 -19.99 1.54 -1.73
C TYR A 209 -19.45 2.15 -3.03
N PHE A 210 -20.11 1.87 -4.17
CA PHE A 210 -19.69 2.42 -5.46
C PHE A 210 -19.93 3.93 -5.61
N ALA A 211 -20.92 4.49 -4.92
CA ALA A 211 -21.06 5.93 -4.83
C ALA A 211 -19.82 6.61 -4.22
N GLY A 212 -19.11 5.91 -3.36
CA GLY A 212 -17.85 6.36 -2.74
C GLY A 212 -16.57 5.90 -3.44
N SER A 213 -16.63 5.20 -4.57
CA SER A 213 -15.44 4.60 -5.21
C SER A 213 -14.41 5.64 -5.65
N LEU A 214 -14.82 6.87 -5.94
CA LEU A 214 -13.90 7.98 -6.19
C LEU A 214 -12.95 8.20 -5.00
N GLY A 215 -13.45 8.21 -3.77
CA GLY A 215 -12.65 8.37 -2.55
C GLY A 215 -11.64 7.23 -2.39
N PHE A 216 -12.08 6.00 -2.59
CA PHE A 216 -11.23 4.81 -2.53
C PHE A 216 -10.11 4.85 -3.58
N ILE A 217 -10.42 5.16 -4.82
CA ILE A 217 -9.41 5.23 -5.90
C ILE A 217 -8.44 6.37 -5.63
N MET A 218 -8.91 7.54 -5.25
CA MET A 218 -8.04 8.68 -4.97
C MET A 218 -7.12 8.41 -3.78
N TYR A 219 -7.62 7.75 -2.73
CA TYR A 219 -6.78 7.29 -1.62
C TYR A 219 -5.65 6.38 -2.12
N ASN A 220 -5.95 5.34 -2.90
CA ASN A 220 -4.94 4.42 -3.44
C ASN A 220 -3.92 5.13 -4.34
N ILE A 221 -4.36 6.07 -5.17
CA ILE A 221 -3.48 6.89 -6.01
C ILE A 221 -2.53 7.75 -5.15
N PHE A 222 -3.04 8.45 -4.16
CA PHE A 222 -2.21 9.30 -3.30
C PHE A 222 -1.24 8.48 -2.45
N VAL A 223 -1.68 7.34 -1.92
CA VAL A 223 -0.81 6.39 -1.22
C VAL A 223 0.26 5.85 -2.16
N GLY A 224 -0.09 5.47 -3.39
CA GLY A 224 0.85 5.02 -4.40
C GLY A 224 1.92 6.06 -4.73
N ILE A 225 1.54 7.35 -4.83
CA ILE A 225 2.49 8.46 -5.04
C ILE A 225 3.44 8.57 -3.84
N LEU A 226 2.93 8.59 -2.60
CA LEU A 226 3.76 8.68 -1.39
C LEU A 226 4.71 7.49 -1.24
N GLN A 227 4.22 6.28 -1.48
CA GLN A 227 5.04 5.06 -1.44
C GLN A 227 6.13 5.05 -2.52
N SER A 228 5.83 5.58 -3.71
CA SER A 228 6.78 5.66 -4.82
C SER A 228 7.98 6.56 -4.53
N VAL A 229 7.78 7.60 -3.73
CA VAL A 229 8.86 8.49 -3.27
C VAL A 229 9.52 8.00 -1.97
N GLY A 230 9.12 6.83 -1.46
CA GLY A 230 9.70 6.20 -0.28
C GLY A 230 9.07 6.63 1.05
N ASP A 231 7.92 7.28 1.02
CA ASP A 231 7.17 7.65 2.23
C ASP A 231 6.06 6.62 2.49
N SER A 232 6.30 5.72 3.44
CA SER A 232 5.33 4.75 3.92
C SER A 232 4.68 5.11 5.25
N ARG A 233 5.19 6.15 5.94
CA ARG A 233 4.74 6.52 7.29
C ARG A 233 3.48 7.35 7.29
N HIS A 234 3.41 8.37 6.44
CA HIS A 234 2.23 9.23 6.37
C HIS A 234 0.99 8.45 5.92
N PRO A 235 1.05 7.57 4.87
CA PRO A 235 -0.06 6.69 4.56
C PRO A 235 -0.55 5.84 5.73
N LEU A 236 0.38 5.27 6.53
CA LEU A 236 0.03 4.51 7.72
C LEU A 236 -0.75 5.36 8.74
N ILE A 237 -0.27 6.57 9.04
CA ILE A 237 -0.93 7.45 10.02
C ILE A 237 -2.34 7.81 9.55
N TYR A 238 -2.51 8.15 8.27
CA TYR A 238 -3.81 8.51 7.70
C TYR A 238 -4.77 7.33 7.67
N LEU A 239 -4.24 6.11 7.40
CA LEU A 239 -5.03 4.90 7.47
C LEU A 239 -5.52 4.61 8.90
N ILE A 240 -4.65 4.76 9.93
CA ILE A 240 -5.06 4.56 11.33
C ILE A 240 -6.17 5.55 11.70
N VAL A 241 -6.01 6.82 11.35
CA VAL A 241 -7.04 7.85 11.62
C VAL A 241 -8.37 7.49 10.95
N SER A 242 -8.34 7.12 9.67
CA SER A 242 -9.55 6.76 8.94
C SER A 242 -10.18 5.44 9.44
N SER A 243 -9.37 4.47 9.86
CA SER A 243 -9.88 3.24 10.46
C SER A 243 -10.59 3.48 11.79
N CYS A 244 -10.06 4.36 12.62
CA CYS A 244 -10.73 4.77 13.85
C CYS A 244 -12.08 5.46 13.54
N ILE A 245 -12.10 6.35 12.56
CA ILE A 245 -13.33 7.02 12.12
C ILE A 245 -14.34 6.00 11.59
N ASN A 246 -13.91 5.04 10.79
CA ASN A 246 -14.77 3.97 10.27
C ASN A 246 -15.46 3.20 11.40
N VAL A 247 -14.68 2.65 12.35
CA VAL A 247 -15.23 1.86 13.47
C VAL A 247 -16.20 2.70 14.33
N VAL A 248 -15.88 3.97 14.59
CA VAL A 248 -16.77 4.88 15.35
C VAL A 248 -18.05 5.13 14.58
N LEU A 249 -17.99 5.36 13.27
CA LEU A 249 -19.19 5.57 12.45
C LEU A 249 -20.02 4.31 12.31
N ASP A 250 -19.42 3.12 12.20
CA ASP A 250 -20.14 1.86 12.18
C ASP A 250 -20.91 1.64 13.47
N LEU A 251 -20.27 1.84 14.62
CA LEU A 251 -20.93 1.73 15.92
C LEU A 251 -22.05 2.77 16.09
N LEU A 252 -21.82 4.00 15.60
CA LEU A 252 -22.82 5.06 15.68
C LEU A 252 -24.02 4.80 14.76
N PHE A 253 -23.78 4.47 13.50
CA PHE A 253 -24.84 4.31 12.51
C PHE A 253 -25.61 3.01 12.70
N ILE A 254 -24.90 1.90 12.93
CA ILE A 254 -25.51 0.58 13.06
C ILE A 254 -25.93 0.32 14.49
N GLY A 255 -25.03 0.52 15.47
CA GLY A 255 -25.30 0.23 16.87
C GLY A 255 -26.17 1.28 17.56
N GLY A 256 -25.93 2.58 17.28
CA GLY A 256 -26.64 3.69 17.93
C GLY A 256 -27.92 4.10 17.21
N LEU A 257 -27.89 4.26 15.90
CA LEU A 257 -29.02 4.74 15.11
C LEU A 257 -29.88 3.62 14.48
N GLY A 258 -29.45 2.34 14.59
CA GLY A 258 -30.17 1.20 14.03
C GLY A 258 -30.29 1.22 12.50
N MET A 259 -29.37 1.87 11.80
CA MET A 259 -29.38 1.96 10.34
C MET A 259 -29.03 0.60 9.72
N GLY A 260 -29.53 0.37 8.49
CA GLY A 260 -29.33 -0.87 7.74
C GLY A 260 -27.90 -1.07 7.18
N VAL A 261 -27.74 -2.09 6.34
CA VAL A 261 -26.45 -2.50 5.77
C VAL A 261 -25.78 -1.40 4.94
N GLY A 262 -26.56 -0.52 4.30
CA GLY A 262 -26.05 0.65 3.58
C GLY A 262 -25.22 1.60 4.45
N ALA A 263 -25.49 1.63 5.76
CA ALA A 263 -24.74 2.47 6.71
C ALA A 263 -23.29 1.99 6.91
N ALA A 264 -23.03 0.68 6.90
CA ALA A 264 -21.69 0.13 6.92
C ALA A 264 -20.89 0.60 5.68
N ALA A 265 -21.50 0.53 4.49
CA ALA A 265 -20.88 1.05 3.29
C ALA A 265 -20.63 2.56 3.38
N LEU A 266 -21.58 3.33 3.95
CA LEU A 266 -21.45 4.78 4.13
C LEU A 266 -20.30 5.13 5.08
N ALA A 267 -20.17 4.45 6.21
CA ALA A 267 -19.07 4.63 7.15
C ALA A 267 -17.70 4.36 6.48
N THR A 268 -17.63 3.29 5.69
CA THR A 268 -16.44 2.97 4.87
C THR A 268 -16.14 4.08 3.86
N VAL A 269 -17.13 4.57 3.15
CA VAL A 269 -16.98 5.67 2.17
C VAL A 269 -16.46 6.95 2.85
N ILE A 270 -17.06 7.36 3.97
CA ILE A 270 -16.63 8.56 4.72
C ILE A 270 -15.17 8.41 5.18
N SER A 271 -14.79 7.25 5.70
CA SER A 271 -13.43 6.98 6.17
C SER A 271 -12.41 6.99 5.00
N GLN A 272 -12.78 6.45 3.84
CA GLN A 272 -11.94 6.46 2.63
C GLN A 272 -11.75 7.89 2.08
N PHE A 273 -12.81 8.70 2.04
CA PHE A 273 -12.67 10.11 1.67
C PHE A 273 -11.81 10.87 2.68
N THR A 274 -11.95 10.60 3.97
CA THR A 274 -11.11 11.22 5.00
C THR A 274 -9.63 10.93 4.76
N SER A 275 -9.25 9.66 4.54
CA SER A 275 -7.87 9.30 4.24
C SER A 275 -7.37 9.89 2.91
N ALA A 276 -8.21 9.92 1.87
CA ALA A 276 -7.87 10.56 0.60
C ALA A 276 -7.60 12.05 0.76
N ILE A 277 -8.44 12.76 1.52
CA ILE A 277 -8.29 14.19 1.82
C ILE A 277 -7.01 14.45 2.61
N LEU A 278 -6.71 13.64 3.64
CA LEU A 278 -5.48 13.78 4.44
C LEU A 278 -4.23 13.57 3.57
N CYS A 279 -4.21 12.54 2.72
CA CYS A 279 -3.12 12.32 1.76
C CYS A 279 -2.99 13.48 0.77
N MET A 280 -4.11 13.99 0.24
CA MET A 280 -4.13 15.13 -0.67
C MET A 280 -3.57 16.40 -0.01
N ILE A 281 -4.00 16.72 1.21
CA ILE A 281 -3.48 17.87 1.99
C ILE A 281 -1.98 17.73 2.18
N HIS A 282 -1.48 16.54 2.50
CA HIS A 282 -0.05 16.28 2.62
C HIS A 282 0.69 16.58 1.31
N LEU A 283 0.22 16.05 0.18
CA LEU A 283 0.82 16.27 -1.13
C LEU A 283 0.76 17.75 -1.59
N LEU A 284 -0.25 18.50 -1.19
CA LEU A 284 -0.39 19.92 -1.50
C LEU A 284 0.55 20.79 -0.64
N ARG A 285 0.77 20.41 0.63
CA ARG A 285 1.55 21.21 1.61
C ARG A 285 3.03 20.87 1.63
N THR A 286 3.44 19.71 1.10
CA THR A 286 4.86 19.33 1.06
C THR A 286 5.68 20.36 0.25
N LYS A 287 6.94 20.55 0.66
CA LYS A 287 7.92 21.40 -0.05
C LYS A 287 8.81 20.57 -0.99
N GLU A 288 8.61 19.25 -1.01
CA GLU A 288 9.42 18.31 -1.78
C GLU A 288 9.12 18.35 -3.28
N GLU A 289 9.96 17.70 -4.08
CA GLU A 289 9.84 17.65 -5.55
C GLU A 289 8.54 17.02 -6.05
N TYR A 290 7.88 16.20 -5.22
CA TYR A 290 6.60 15.52 -5.52
C TYR A 290 5.36 16.32 -5.10
N ARG A 291 5.51 17.62 -4.79
CA ARG A 291 4.36 18.48 -4.43
C ARG A 291 3.30 18.47 -5.54
N LEU A 292 2.05 18.21 -5.15
CA LEU A 292 0.91 18.28 -6.04
C LEU A 292 0.47 19.76 -6.27
N HIS A 293 0.17 20.10 -7.51
CA HIS A 293 -0.38 21.41 -7.88
C HIS A 293 -1.72 21.21 -8.59
N ILE A 294 -2.82 21.55 -7.95
CA ILE A 294 -4.18 21.31 -8.50
C ILE A 294 -4.33 21.88 -9.92
N ARG A 295 -3.82 23.10 -10.18
CA ARG A 295 -3.90 23.75 -11.49
C ARG A 295 -3.10 23.06 -12.60
N LYS A 296 -2.22 22.13 -12.25
CA LYS A 296 -1.39 21.38 -13.21
C LYS A 296 -1.92 19.96 -13.46
N ILE A 297 -3.05 19.58 -12.86
CA ILE A 297 -3.67 18.29 -13.10
C ILE A 297 -4.17 18.25 -14.53
N ARG A 298 -3.50 17.45 -15.36
CA ARG A 298 -3.84 17.23 -16.77
C ARG A 298 -3.23 15.93 -17.24
N PHE A 299 -3.75 15.38 -18.31
CA PHE A 299 -3.15 14.24 -18.97
C PHE A 299 -1.93 14.68 -19.79
N ASP A 300 -0.81 14.01 -19.58
CA ASP A 300 0.35 14.05 -20.45
C ASP A 300 0.42 12.71 -21.20
N GLY A 301 0.39 12.76 -22.53
CA GLY A 301 0.27 11.56 -23.36
C GLY A 301 1.45 10.59 -23.19
N ARG A 302 2.67 11.13 -23.00
CA ARG A 302 3.88 10.30 -22.77
C ARG A 302 3.83 9.64 -21.40
N ALA A 303 3.55 10.41 -20.35
CA ALA A 303 3.42 9.88 -18.99
C ALA A 303 2.30 8.86 -18.89
N LEU A 304 1.13 9.12 -19.51
CA LEU A 304 0.01 8.18 -19.55
C LEU A 304 0.39 6.88 -20.27
N GLY A 305 1.07 6.98 -21.42
CA GLY A 305 1.54 5.80 -22.15
C GLY A 305 2.48 4.92 -21.31
N GLU A 306 3.40 5.52 -20.57
CA GLU A 306 4.29 4.80 -19.67
C GLU A 306 3.53 4.16 -18.48
N ILE A 307 2.56 4.88 -17.90
CA ILE A 307 1.70 4.37 -16.81
C ILE A 307 0.90 3.17 -17.29
N ILE A 308 0.25 3.27 -18.44
CA ILE A 308 -0.55 2.19 -19.03
C ILE A 308 0.34 0.99 -19.36
N ARG A 309 1.51 1.22 -19.98
CA ARG A 309 2.45 0.15 -20.34
C ARG A 309 2.93 -0.67 -19.15
N ASN A 310 3.12 -0.04 -17.98
CA ASN A 310 3.53 -0.73 -16.76
C ASN A 310 2.32 -1.23 -15.95
N GLY A 311 1.19 -0.52 -16.00
CA GLY A 311 0.03 -0.80 -15.16
C GLY A 311 -0.91 -1.86 -15.75
N VAL A 312 -1.13 -1.87 -17.06
CA VAL A 312 -2.04 -2.84 -17.69
C VAL A 312 -1.59 -4.29 -17.44
N PRO A 313 -0.31 -4.66 -17.58
CA PRO A 313 0.13 -6.02 -17.26
C PRO A 313 -0.14 -6.38 -15.78
N SER A 314 0.08 -5.46 -14.85
CA SER A 314 -0.19 -5.67 -13.43
C SER A 314 -1.69 -5.79 -13.14
N GLY A 315 -2.50 -4.95 -13.79
CA GLY A 315 -3.96 -5.02 -13.70
C GLY A 315 -4.50 -6.34 -14.25
N PHE A 316 -3.98 -6.78 -15.39
CA PHE A 316 -4.36 -8.05 -16.00
C PHE A 316 -3.96 -9.24 -15.11
N GLN A 317 -2.77 -9.23 -14.53
CA GLN A 317 -2.32 -10.23 -13.58
C GLN A 317 -3.28 -10.35 -12.38
N ASN A 318 -3.67 -9.25 -11.77
CA ASN A 318 -4.62 -9.24 -10.66
C ASN A 318 -6.00 -9.78 -11.07
N SER A 319 -6.46 -9.41 -12.27
CA SER A 319 -7.74 -9.90 -12.81
C SER A 319 -7.72 -11.42 -13.06
N VAL A 320 -6.64 -11.95 -13.61
CA VAL A 320 -6.47 -13.41 -13.84
C VAL A 320 -6.47 -14.17 -12.52
N ILE A 321 -5.76 -13.67 -11.50
CA ILE A 321 -5.76 -14.27 -10.15
C ILE A 321 -7.17 -14.27 -9.57
N SER A 322 -7.89 -13.14 -9.69
CA SER A 322 -9.27 -13.03 -9.19
C SER A 322 -10.22 -14.02 -9.86
N ILE A 323 -10.14 -14.14 -11.19
CA ILE A 323 -10.93 -15.10 -11.96
C ILE A 323 -10.58 -16.54 -11.56
N ALA A 324 -9.31 -16.87 -11.42
CA ALA A 324 -8.87 -18.19 -10.95
C ALA A 324 -9.45 -18.53 -9.57
N ASN A 325 -9.43 -17.56 -8.64
CA ASN A 325 -10.01 -17.75 -7.31
C ASN A 325 -11.53 -18.00 -7.36
N VAL A 326 -12.24 -17.36 -8.30
CA VAL A 326 -13.68 -17.62 -8.50
C VAL A 326 -13.90 -19.06 -8.95
N PHE A 327 -13.11 -19.55 -9.93
CA PHE A 327 -13.21 -20.96 -10.36
C PHE A 327 -12.88 -21.95 -9.26
N VAL A 328 -11.84 -21.69 -8.46
CA VAL A 328 -11.49 -22.52 -7.29
C VAL A 328 -12.64 -22.53 -6.29
N GLN A 329 -13.20 -21.36 -5.96
CA GLN A 329 -14.33 -21.24 -5.03
C GLN A 329 -15.57 -21.98 -5.53
N THR A 330 -15.86 -21.92 -6.82
CA THR A 330 -16.99 -22.67 -7.42
C THR A 330 -16.83 -24.17 -7.22
N ASN A 331 -15.62 -24.69 -7.42
CA ASN A 331 -15.34 -26.12 -7.19
C ASN A 331 -15.45 -26.47 -5.70
N ILE A 332 -14.96 -25.62 -4.79
CA ILE A 332 -15.09 -25.83 -3.34
C ILE A 332 -16.56 -25.89 -2.93
N ASN A 333 -17.41 -25.03 -3.50
CA ASN A 333 -18.84 -24.98 -3.23
C ASN A 333 -19.54 -26.31 -3.57
N ALA A 334 -19.05 -27.04 -4.58
CA ALA A 334 -19.59 -28.36 -4.96
C ALA A 334 -19.38 -29.44 -3.89
N PHE A 335 -18.39 -29.28 -2.98
CA PHE A 335 -18.13 -30.21 -1.87
C PHE A 335 -19.01 -29.95 -0.64
N GLY A 336 -19.87 -28.93 -0.67
CA GLY A 336 -20.85 -28.64 0.38
C GLY A 336 -20.37 -27.69 1.47
N LYS A 337 -21.27 -27.43 2.44
CA LYS A 337 -21.12 -26.35 3.45
C LYS A 337 -19.88 -26.48 4.33
N MET A 338 -19.50 -27.70 4.72
CA MET A 338 -18.33 -27.93 5.57
C MET A 338 -17.01 -27.59 4.86
N ALA A 339 -16.90 -27.96 3.58
CA ALA A 339 -15.73 -27.60 2.77
C ALA A 339 -15.65 -26.08 2.56
N MET A 340 -16.77 -25.42 2.29
CA MET A 340 -16.85 -23.97 2.18
C MET A 340 -16.39 -23.26 3.45
N ALA A 341 -16.86 -23.71 4.63
CA ALA A 341 -16.48 -23.12 5.91
C ALA A 341 -14.99 -23.33 6.22
N GLY A 342 -14.46 -24.53 5.96
CA GLY A 342 -13.04 -24.83 6.12
C GLY A 342 -12.15 -23.96 5.21
N CYS A 343 -12.48 -23.86 3.93
CA CYS A 343 -11.74 -23.02 2.97
C CYS A 343 -11.87 -21.52 3.30
N GLY A 344 -13.02 -21.07 3.79
CA GLY A 344 -13.20 -19.69 4.22
C GLY A 344 -12.33 -19.34 5.44
N SER A 345 -12.19 -20.27 6.40
CA SER A 345 -11.28 -20.09 7.54
C SER A 345 -9.82 -20.10 7.10
N TYR A 346 -9.44 -21.02 6.19
CA TYR A 346 -8.12 -21.06 5.59
C TYR A 346 -7.77 -19.74 4.88
N ALA A 347 -8.67 -19.22 4.06
CA ALA A 347 -8.44 -17.97 3.32
C ALA A 347 -8.18 -16.77 4.25
N LYS A 348 -8.81 -16.73 5.44
CA LYS A 348 -8.52 -15.69 6.44
C LYS A 348 -7.10 -15.83 7.01
N ILE A 349 -6.68 -17.04 7.36
CA ILE A 349 -5.31 -17.32 7.86
C ILE A 349 -4.29 -16.99 6.78
N GLU A 350 -4.53 -17.43 5.54
CA GLU A 350 -3.71 -17.15 4.39
C GLU A 350 -3.52 -15.65 4.16
N GLY A 351 -4.61 -14.87 4.25
CA GLY A 351 -4.59 -13.42 4.11
C GLY A 351 -3.61 -12.76 5.09
N PHE A 352 -3.58 -13.19 6.36
CA PHE A 352 -2.62 -12.69 7.35
C PHE A 352 -1.18 -13.19 7.09
N ALA A 353 -1.03 -14.44 6.69
CA ALA A 353 0.28 -15.05 6.44
C ALA A 353 1.02 -14.39 5.26
N PHE A 354 0.30 -13.98 4.21
CA PHE A 354 0.89 -13.34 3.03
C PHE A 354 1.17 -11.84 3.19
N LEU A 355 0.64 -11.16 4.23
CA LEU A 355 0.88 -9.72 4.44
C LEU A 355 2.35 -9.32 4.43
N PRO A 356 3.26 -9.98 5.18
CA PRO A 356 4.68 -9.60 5.18
C PRO A 356 5.32 -9.73 3.79
N VAL A 357 5.01 -10.82 3.07
CA VAL A 357 5.54 -11.08 1.73
C VAL A 357 5.09 -9.99 0.75
N THR A 358 3.81 -9.62 0.79
CA THR A 358 3.25 -8.55 -0.04
C THR A 358 3.92 -7.20 0.25
N CYS A 359 4.16 -6.88 1.52
CA CYS A 359 4.81 -5.64 1.92
C CYS A 359 6.28 -5.57 1.46
N PHE A 360 7.01 -6.67 1.54
CA PHE A 360 8.36 -6.74 0.99
C PHE A 360 8.38 -6.63 -0.52
N THR A 361 7.41 -7.19 -1.23
CA THR A 361 7.25 -7.05 -2.69
C THR A 361 7.02 -5.58 -3.08
N MET A 362 6.17 -4.85 -2.34
CA MET A 362 5.95 -3.42 -2.56
C MET A 362 7.22 -2.61 -2.28
N ALA A 363 7.92 -2.92 -1.20
CA ALA A 363 9.19 -2.28 -0.85
C ALA A 363 10.26 -2.53 -1.92
N LEU A 364 10.34 -3.76 -2.42
CA LEU A 364 11.25 -4.15 -3.49
C LEU A 364 10.94 -3.41 -4.79
N THR A 365 9.68 -3.33 -5.18
CA THR A 365 9.24 -2.61 -6.38
C THR A 365 9.65 -1.15 -6.34
N THR A 366 9.41 -0.45 -5.24
CA THR A 366 9.81 0.95 -5.05
C THR A 366 11.34 1.10 -5.04
N PHE A 367 12.04 0.23 -4.31
CA PHE A 367 13.51 0.25 -4.23
C PHE A 367 14.16 0.06 -5.61
N VAL A 368 13.75 -0.98 -6.33
CA VAL A 368 14.30 -1.30 -7.66
C VAL A 368 13.98 -0.18 -8.64
N SER A 369 12.74 0.31 -8.67
CA SER A 369 12.32 1.36 -9.61
C SER A 369 13.12 2.65 -9.40
N GLN A 370 13.34 3.10 -8.15
CA GLN A 370 14.15 4.28 -7.85
C GLN A 370 15.62 4.09 -8.27
N ASN A 371 16.21 2.92 -7.97
CA ASN A 371 17.62 2.65 -8.31
C ASN A 371 17.83 2.48 -9.83
N LEU A 372 16.87 1.91 -10.56
CA LEU A 372 16.87 1.87 -12.02
C LEU A 372 16.81 3.29 -12.61
N GLY A 373 15.96 4.15 -12.06
CA GLY A 373 15.90 5.56 -12.45
C GLY A 373 17.22 6.29 -12.23
N ALA A 374 17.88 6.03 -11.11
CA ALA A 374 19.21 6.57 -10.79
C ALA A 374 20.36 5.90 -11.55
N LYS A 375 20.08 4.94 -12.46
CA LYS A 375 21.07 4.14 -13.20
C LYS A 375 22.01 3.32 -12.30
N GLN A 376 21.61 3.05 -11.07
CA GLN A 376 22.35 2.26 -10.08
C GLN A 376 22.02 0.76 -10.20
N TYR A 377 22.34 0.14 -11.32
CA TYR A 377 21.95 -1.24 -11.65
C TYR A 377 22.47 -2.28 -10.65
N ASP A 378 23.70 -2.14 -10.17
CA ASP A 378 24.29 -3.08 -9.20
C ASP A 378 23.58 -2.99 -7.85
N ARG A 379 23.21 -1.77 -7.43
CA ARG A 379 22.44 -1.57 -6.22
C ARG A 379 21.02 -2.14 -6.36
N ALA A 380 20.37 -1.97 -7.51
CA ALA A 380 19.08 -2.56 -7.82
C ALA A 380 19.14 -4.09 -7.73
N LYS A 381 20.17 -4.73 -8.33
CA LYS A 381 20.37 -6.20 -8.26
C LYS A 381 20.60 -6.70 -6.83
N LYS A 382 21.45 -6.00 -6.04
CA LYS A 382 21.68 -6.37 -4.63
C LYS A 382 20.40 -6.23 -3.81
N GLY A 383 19.62 -5.17 -4.02
CA GLY A 383 18.32 -4.99 -3.37
C GLY A 383 17.29 -6.05 -3.77
N ALA A 384 17.25 -6.42 -5.05
CA ALA A 384 16.38 -7.48 -5.54
C ALA A 384 16.70 -8.83 -4.86
N ARG A 385 17.98 -9.21 -4.80
CA ARG A 385 18.41 -10.43 -4.10
C ARG A 385 18.04 -10.40 -2.61
N PHE A 386 18.30 -9.29 -1.93
CA PHE A 386 17.96 -9.13 -0.52
C PHE A 386 16.44 -9.22 -0.31
N GLY A 387 15.62 -8.55 -1.11
CA GLY A 387 14.16 -8.58 -0.98
C GLY A 387 13.58 -9.98 -1.23
N ILE A 388 14.08 -10.70 -2.25
CA ILE A 388 13.65 -12.07 -2.54
C ILE A 388 14.04 -13.00 -1.38
N LEU A 389 15.27 -12.93 -0.87
CA LEU A 389 15.70 -13.73 0.26
C LEU A 389 14.86 -13.47 1.50
N CYS A 390 14.59 -12.21 1.84
CA CYS A 390 13.72 -11.86 2.96
C CYS A 390 12.29 -12.42 2.77
N SER A 391 11.73 -12.33 1.57
CA SER A 391 10.38 -12.83 1.29
C SER A 391 10.31 -14.35 1.43
N ILE A 392 11.32 -15.09 0.91
CA ILE A 392 11.40 -16.53 1.05
C ILE A 392 11.55 -16.91 2.52
N THR A 393 12.50 -16.29 3.25
CA THR A 393 12.75 -16.60 4.66
C THR A 393 11.49 -16.37 5.51
N ILE A 394 10.76 -15.28 5.27
CA ILE A 394 9.53 -14.98 5.99
C ILE A 394 8.44 -16.01 5.63
N ALA A 395 8.30 -16.36 4.36
CA ALA A 395 7.32 -17.37 3.94
C ALA A 395 7.58 -18.73 4.58
N GLU A 396 8.85 -19.18 4.62
CA GLU A 396 9.25 -20.45 5.27
C GLU A 396 9.04 -20.41 6.78
N LEU A 397 9.35 -19.28 7.45
CA LEU A 397 9.10 -19.12 8.89
C LEU A 397 7.61 -19.21 9.21
N ILE A 398 6.77 -18.55 8.42
CA ILE A 398 5.31 -18.60 8.60
C ILE A 398 4.80 -20.02 8.34
N GLY A 399 5.26 -20.67 7.27
CA GLY A 399 4.92 -22.05 6.97
C GLY A 399 5.31 -23.00 8.10
N PHE A 400 6.50 -22.82 8.68
CA PHE A 400 6.95 -23.62 9.84
C PHE A 400 6.06 -23.37 11.08
N VAL A 401 5.74 -22.13 11.40
CA VAL A 401 4.88 -21.79 12.55
C VAL A 401 3.48 -22.37 12.40
N ILE A 402 2.92 -22.40 11.19
CA ILE A 402 1.60 -22.99 10.94
C ILE A 402 1.66 -24.52 11.01
N TYR A 403 2.77 -25.14 10.55
CA TYR A 403 2.91 -26.60 10.49
C TYR A 403 3.35 -27.25 11.81
N ALA A 404 4.18 -26.56 12.60
CA ALA A 404 4.77 -27.11 13.83
C ALA A 404 3.73 -27.52 14.90
N PRO A 405 2.63 -26.78 15.15
CA PRO A 405 1.62 -27.18 16.15
C PRO A 405 0.84 -28.45 15.81
N HIS A 406 0.83 -28.87 14.54
CA HIS A 406 0.12 -30.09 14.14
C HIS A 406 0.89 -31.39 14.41
N ARG A 407 2.13 -31.30 14.93
CA ARG A 407 2.96 -32.47 15.31
C ARG A 407 3.17 -32.61 16.81
N LEU A 408 2.67 -31.67 17.62
CA LEU A 408 2.60 -31.72 19.08
C LEU A 408 1.18 -32.07 19.52
#